data_c7da8dca34a2a997656c42f65cd88a8f
#
_entry.id   c7da8dca34a2a997656c42f65cd88a8f
#
_cell.length_a   1.000
_cell.length_b   1.000
_cell.length_c   1.000
_cell.angle_alpha   90.00
_cell.angle_beta   90.00
_cell.angle_gamma   90.00
#
_symmetry.space_group_name_H-M   'P 1'
#
loop_
_entity.id
_entity.type
_entity.pdbx_description
1 polymer ?
#
loop_
_entity_poly.entity_id
_entity_poly.type
_entity_poly.pdbx_seq_one_letter_code
_entity_poly.pdbx_strand_id
1 'polypeptide(L)'
;MGRLSNLRAVDPVLTQLAIGYSNAEYIADFLFPMAMVRKEAGRIPKHTKQSFKLIATERALRAKSNRLVPDDRNFIDFAMEEHDLSVPMDYREEDESDDLDVEAGNTYLATEGIALRREKIAADLAFNPANYGVPNKVTLGAGDKWTDPASNPIEVIREGREAIRRGIAKRPNSLALGATSFEALSEHPKMLERLTYAQLGVLTPQLLAAILKLDRVIIGDAISVSDDEATNSDIWGDSALLFYARPAGPTGKRSVYEPNYGYTVGKKKIEVDKYVEEGGKVKNVRATAIFKTLLVGADAGYLISDTNA
;
A
#
# COMPACT_ATOMS: atom_id res chain seq x y z
N MET A 1 -29.57 13.21 -15.65
CA MET A 1 -28.12 13.43 -15.54
C MET A 1 -27.91 14.59 -14.58
N GLY A 2 -27.14 14.42 -13.55
CA GLY A 2 -27.01 15.40 -12.47
C GLY A 2 -26.20 16.61 -12.89
N ARG A 3 -26.52 17.76 -12.32
CA ARG A 3 -25.86 19.05 -12.55
C ARG A 3 -24.32 19.00 -12.41
N LEU A 4 -23.80 18.11 -11.57
CA LEU A 4 -22.36 17.88 -11.35
C LEU A 4 -21.64 17.24 -12.57
N SER A 5 -22.32 16.42 -13.36
CA SER A 5 -21.69 15.77 -14.54
C SER A 5 -21.49 16.75 -15.70
N ASN A 6 -22.24 17.86 -15.73
CA ASN A 6 -22.11 18.88 -16.79
C ASN A 6 -21.16 20.02 -16.43
N LEU A 7 -20.69 20.09 -15.16
CA LEU A 7 -19.81 21.15 -14.68
C LEU A 7 -18.32 20.76 -14.70
N ARG A 8 -17.99 19.47 -14.83
CA ARG A 8 -16.60 18.99 -14.95
C ARG A 8 -16.32 18.61 -16.41
N ALA A 9 -15.68 19.50 -17.12
CA ALA A 9 -15.08 19.15 -18.41
C ALA A 9 -13.72 18.47 -18.12
N VAL A 10 -13.71 17.14 -18.11
CA VAL A 10 -12.46 16.37 -17.99
C VAL A 10 -11.74 16.46 -19.33
N ASP A 11 -10.48 16.88 -19.31
CA ASP A 11 -9.63 16.83 -20.48
C ASP A 11 -9.14 15.39 -20.71
N PRO A 12 -9.55 14.74 -21.81
CA PRO A 12 -9.21 13.34 -22.03
C PRO A 12 -7.71 13.14 -22.32
N VAL A 13 -7.03 14.14 -22.87
CA VAL A 13 -5.59 14.07 -23.18
C VAL A 13 -4.77 14.14 -21.89
N LEU A 14 -5.05 15.12 -21.06
CA LEU A 14 -4.36 15.25 -19.76
C LEU A 14 -4.70 14.12 -18.80
N THR A 15 -5.95 13.66 -18.81
CA THR A 15 -6.34 12.46 -18.02
C THR A 15 -5.58 11.22 -18.50
N GLN A 16 -5.40 11.06 -19.81
CA GLN A 16 -4.62 9.95 -20.34
C GLN A 16 -3.14 10.06 -20.00
N LEU A 17 -2.57 11.25 -20.03
CA LEU A 17 -1.20 11.54 -19.60
C LEU A 17 -1.02 11.20 -18.11
N ALA A 18 -1.93 11.63 -17.27
CA ALA A 18 -1.93 11.33 -15.84
C ALA A 18 -2.05 9.83 -15.53
N ILE A 19 -2.84 9.09 -16.30
CA ILE A 19 -2.99 7.63 -16.17
C ILE A 19 -1.73 6.89 -16.67
N GLY A 20 -1.11 7.41 -17.72
CA GLY A 20 0.12 6.84 -18.28
C GLY A 20 1.36 7.06 -17.41
N TYR A 21 1.30 8.05 -16.53
CA TYR A 21 2.36 8.29 -15.56
C TYR A 21 2.26 7.26 -14.42
N SER A 22 3.27 6.42 -14.29
CA SER A 22 3.41 5.47 -13.20
C SER A 22 4.82 5.62 -12.64
N ASN A 23 4.92 6.15 -11.43
CA ASN A 23 6.17 6.13 -10.71
C ASN A 23 6.42 4.70 -10.22
N ALA A 24 7.43 4.04 -10.81
CA ALA A 24 7.81 2.67 -10.45
C ALA A 24 8.29 2.55 -9.00
N GLU A 25 8.59 3.66 -8.35
CA GLU A 25 9.11 3.74 -6.99
C GLU A 25 8.02 3.66 -5.91
N TYR A 26 6.73 3.87 -6.27
CA TYR A 26 5.63 3.80 -5.32
C TYR A 26 5.15 2.38 -5.08
N ILE A 27 5.07 2.00 -3.81
CA ILE A 27 4.72 0.64 -3.41
C ILE A 27 3.33 0.50 -2.78
N ALA A 28 2.63 1.61 -2.56
CA ALA A 28 1.29 1.60 -1.94
C ALA A 28 0.29 0.66 -2.63
N ASP A 29 0.33 0.55 -3.95
CA ASP A 29 -0.57 -0.34 -4.71
C ASP A 29 -0.32 -1.83 -4.47
N PHE A 30 0.87 -2.20 -4.05
CA PHE A 30 1.19 -3.58 -3.70
C PHE A 30 0.62 -3.96 -2.33
N LEU A 31 0.69 -3.04 -1.36
CA LEU A 31 0.16 -3.25 -0.01
C LEU A 31 -1.37 -3.07 0.03
N PHE A 32 -1.84 -2.02 -0.61
CA PHE A 32 -3.24 -1.58 -0.63
C PHE A 32 -3.77 -1.46 -2.05
N PRO A 33 -3.97 -2.60 -2.74
CA PRO A 33 -4.45 -2.57 -4.12
C PRO A 33 -5.80 -1.88 -4.23
N MET A 34 -5.95 -1.11 -5.31
CA MET A 34 -7.15 -0.31 -5.52
C MET A 34 -8.39 -1.17 -5.82
N ALA A 35 -9.45 -0.92 -5.08
CA ALA A 35 -10.77 -1.50 -5.26
C ALA A 35 -11.78 -0.42 -5.64
N MET A 36 -12.25 -0.44 -6.87
CA MET A 36 -13.21 0.55 -7.37
C MET A 36 -14.62 0.25 -6.89
N VAL A 37 -15.28 1.23 -6.28
CA VAL A 37 -16.66 1.13 -5.79
C VAL A 37 -17.49 2.34 -6.24
N ARG A 38 -18.82 2.15 -6.30
CA ARG A 38 -19.73 3.19 -6.79
C ARG A 38 -20.11 4.24 -5.74
N LYS A 39 -20.08 3.86 -4.44
CA LYS A 39 -20.52 4.71 -3.34
C LYS A 39 -19.30 5.20 -2.56
N GLU A 40 -19.31 6.47 -2.17
CA GLU A 40 -18.24 7.10 -1.41
C GLU A 40 -18.16 6.65 0.05
N ALA A 41 -19.24 6.09 0.57
CA ALA A 41 -19.28 5.51 1.91
C ALA A 41 -19.90 4.11 1.88
N GLY A 42 -19.43 3.24 2.77
CA GLY A 42 -19.91 1.88 2.84
C GLY A 42 -19.24 1.08 3.94
N ARG A 43 -19.42 -0.24 3.85
CA ARG A 43 -18.88 -1.20 4.81
C ARG A 43 -18.15 -2.32 4.09
N ILE A 44 -16.97 -2.68 4.60
CA ILE A 44 -16.20 -3.83 4.12
C ILE A 44 -16.20 -4.89 5.21
N PRO A 45 -16.52 -6.17 4.89
CA PRO A 45 -16.49 -7.23 5.88
C PRO A 45 -15.05 -7.49 6.35
N LYS A 46 -14.87 -7.52 7.67
CA LYS A 46 -13.62 -7.90 8.31
C LYS A 46 -13.57 -9.41 8.45
N HIS A 47 -12.46 -10.04 8.10
CA HIS A 47 -12.26 -11.46 8.32
C HIS A 47 -12.08 -11.76 9.82
N THR A 48 -12.82 -12.72 10.33
CA THR A 48 -12.72 -13.18 11.71
C THR A 48 -12.20 -14.62 11.77
N LYS A 49 -11.59 -14.98 12.89
CA LYS A 49 -11.10 -16.36 13.13
C LYS A 49 -12.20 -17.40 13.28
N GLN A 50 -13.46 -16.98 13.23
CA GLN A 50 -14.60 -17.90 13.38
C GLN A 50 -14.70 -18.93 12.25
N SER A 51 -14.23 -18.57 11.04
CA SER A 51 -14.14 -19.51 9.91
C SER A 51 -13.24 -20.71 10.18
N PHE A 52 -12.42 -20.65 11.24
CA PHE A 52 -11.48 -21.72 11.62
C PHE A 52 -11.91 -22.47 12.88
N LYS A 53 -13.12 -22.21 13.43
CA LYS A 53 -13.64 -22.97 14.54
C LYS A 53 -13.92 -24.41 14.12
N LEU A 54 -13.36 -25.33 14.88
CA LEU A 54 -13.73 -26.73 14.76
C LEU A 54 -15.13 -26.91 15.36
N ILE A 55 -16.07 -27.32 14.53
CA ILE A 55 -17.48 -27.48 14.90
C ILE A 55 -17.80 -28.99 14.87
N ALA A 56 -18.44 -29.49 15.91
CA ALA A 56 -18.94 -30.84 15.90
C ALA A 56 -20.01 -30.99 14.81
N THR A 57 -19.77 -31.87 13.84
CA THR A 57 -20.63 -32.10 12.68
C THR A 57 -21.41 -33.38 12.81
N GLU A 58 -21.09 -34.25 13.79
CA GLU A 58 -21.75 -35.51 14.04
C GLU A 58 -23.19 -35.27 14.44
N ARG A 59 -24.08 -36.04 13.86
CA ARG A 59 -25.51 -36.00 14.12
C ARG A 59 -26.05 -37.40 14.39
N ALA A 60 -26.71 -37.56 15.52
CA ALA A 60 -27.40 -38.82 15.82
C ALA A 60 -28.57 -39.08 14.86
N LEU A 61 -28.91 -40.34 14.68
CA LEU A 61 -30.04 -40.75 13.86
C LEU A 61 -31.33 -40.09 14.35
N ARG A 62 -32.09 -39.44 13.43
CA ARG A 62 -33.33 -38.68 13.71
C ARG A 62 -33.15 -37.40 14.55
N ALA A 63 -31.97 -37.00 14.93
CA ALA A 63 -31.73 -35.70 15.56
C ALA A 63 -31.89 -34.53 14.56
N LYS A 64 -32.15 -33.33 15.09
CA LYS A 64 -32.15 -32.11 14.26
C LYS A 64 -30.77 -31.86 13.66
N SER A 65 -30.72 -31.27 12.47
CA SER A 65 -29.46 -30.87 11.86
C SER A 65 -28.69 -29.85 12.71
N ASN A 66 -27.38 -30.02 12.78
CA ASN A 66 -26.51 -29.04 13.40
C ASN A 66 -26.62 -27.72 12.62
N ARG A 67 -26.84 -26.62 13.33
CA ARG A 67 -27.00 -25.32 12.73
C ARG A 67 -25.77 -24.46 13.03
N LEU A 68 -25.12 -23.97 11.99
CA LEU A 68 -24.15 -22.89 12.10
C LEU A 68 -24.92 -21.58 12.05
N VAL A 69 -24.85 -20.80 13.11
CA VAL A 69 -25.32 -19.42 13.10
C VAL A 69 -24.23 -18.58 12.43
N PRO A 70 -24.50 -17.94 11.28
CA PRO A 70 -23.54 -17.00 10.70
C PRO A 70 -23.30 -15.91 11.74
N ASP A 71 -22.02 -15.67 12.04
CA ASP A 71 -21.66 -14.61 12.96
C ASP A 71 -22.03 -13.25 12.40
N ASP A 72 -22.37 -12.31 13.28
CA ASP A 72 -22.46 -10.89 12.92
C ASP A 72 -21.07 -10.47 12.42
N ARG A 73 -20.94 -10.36 11.11
CA ARG A 73 -19.69 -10.02 10.47
C ARG A 73 -19.27 -8.65 10.99
N ASN A 74 -18.10 -8.59 11.59
CA ASN A 74 -17.48 -7.32 11.89
C ASN A 74 -17.21 -6.59 10.57
N PHE A 75 -17.72 -5.39 10.46
CA PHE A 75 -17.51 -4.53 9.30
C PHE A 75 -16.55 -3.39 9.67
N ILE A 76 -15.83 -2.93 8.68
CA ILE A 76 -15.08 -1.68 8.74
C ILE A 76 -15.87 -0.67 7.93
N ASP A 77 -16.31 0.38 8.59
CA ASP A 77 -16.96 1.50 7.92
C ASP A 77 -15.89 2.35 7.22
N PHE A 78 -16.20 2.83 6.04
CA PHE A 78 -15.33 3.75 5.31
C PHE A 78 -16.14 4.92 4.75
N ALA A 79 -15.52 6.07 4.73
CA ALA A 79 -15.92 7.24 3.97
C ALA A 79 -14.70 7.70 3.18
N MET A 80 -14.84 7.89 1.87
CA MET A 80 -13.77 8.37 1.01
C MET A 80 -13.57 9.86 1.21
N GLU A 81 -12.34 10.28 1.01
CA GLU A 81 -11.93 11.67 1.00
C GLU A 81 -11.59 12.09 -0.42
N GLU A 82 -11.95 13.30 -0.79
CA GLU A 82 -11.54 13.91 -2.05
C GLU A 82 -10.15 14.55 -1.85
N HIS A 83 -9.22 14.14 -2.69
CA HIS A 83 -7.87 14.69 -2.77
C HIS A 83 -7.79 15.50 -4.06
N ASP A 84 -7.50 16.76 -3.94
CA ASP A 84 -7.51 17.74 -5.02
C ASP A 84 -6.23 18.58 -4.93
N LEU A 85 -5.56 18.74 -6.06
CA LEU A 85 -4.38 19.58 -6.18
C LEU A 85 -4.43 20.31 -7.52
N SER A 86 -4.35 21.64 -7.47
CA SER A 86 -4.33 22.48 -8.67
C SER A 86 -3.03 23.26 -8.77
N VAL A 87 -2.51 23.36 -9.98
CA VAL A 87 -1.32 24.13 -10.31
C VAL A 87 -1.76 25.31 -11.18
N PRO A 88 -1.60 26.56 -10.71
CA PRO A 88 -1.93 27.75 -11.49
C PRO A 88 -0.89 28.03 -12.56
N MET A 89 -1.31 28.58 -13.69
CA MET A 89 -0.48 29.00 -14.79
C MET A 89 -0.99 30.35 -15.30
N ASP A 90 -0.16 31.39 -15.30
CA ASP A 90 -0.50 32.65 -15.90
C ASP A 90 -0.41 32.57 -17.43
N TYR A 91 -1.26 33.30 -18.14
CA TYR A 91 -1.28 33.29 -19.60
C TYR A 91 0.09 33.75 -20.22
N ARG A 92 0.88 34.52 -19.49
CA ARG A 92 2.23 34.96 -19.94
C ARG A 92 3.24 33.83 -19.86
N GLU A 93 3.10 32.91 -18.89
CA GLU A 93 3.99 31.76 -18.79
C GLU A 93 3.76 30.83 -19.97
N GLU A 94 2.50 30.70 -20.43
CA GLU A 94 2.16 29.96 -21.64
C GLU A 94 2.73 30.60 -22.91
N ASP A 95 2.65 31.95 -23.01
CA ASP A 95 3.12 32.72 -24.19
C ASP A 95 4.66 32.77 -24.28
N GLU A 96 5.37 32.77 -23.14
CA GLU A 96 6.85 32.88 -23.09
C GLU A 96 7.55 31.50 -23.13
N SER A 97 6.81 30.39 -22.99
CA SER A 97 7.37 29.03 -22.97
C SER A 97 7.38 28.40 -24.37
N ASP A 98 8.18 28.95 -25.28
CA ASP A 98 8.25 28.51 -26.70
C ASP A 98 8.64 27.03 -26.91
N ASP A 99 9.28 26.36 -25.93
CA ASP A 99 9.80 24.99 -26.08
C ASP A 99 9.37 24.00 -24.98
N LEU A 100 8.64 24.43 -23.96
CA LEU A 100 8.24 23.59 -22.84
C LEU A 100 6.71 23.45 -22.78
N ASP A 101 6.23 22.22 -22.77
CA ASP A 101 4.83 21.93 -22.49
C ASP A 101 4.54 22.15 -20.99
N VAL A 102 4.34 23.42 -20.61
CA VAL A 102 4.06 23.83 -19.22
C VAL A 102 2.81 23.13 -18.68
N GLU A 103 1.84 22.91 -19.54
CA GLU A 103 0.59 22.25 -19.16
C GLU A 103 0.79 20.77 -18.83
N ALA A 104 1.63 20.08 -19.59
CA ALA A 104 2.02 18.70 -19.29
C ALA A 104 2.85 18.64 -17.98
N GLY A 105 3.77 19.60 -17.79
CA GLY A 105 4.53 19.74 -16.54
C GLY A 105 3.64 19.95 -15.31
N ASN A 106 2.64 20.83 -15.42
CA ASN A 106 1.68 21.10 -14.34
C ASN A 106 0.76 19.90 -14.07
N THR A 107 0.39 19.17 -15.12
CA THR A 107 -0.37 17.91 -14.99
C THR A 107 0.44 16.84 -14.22
N TYR A 108 1.72 16.73 -14.57
CA TYR A 108 2.64 15.83 -13.89
C TYR A 108 2.76 16.20 -12.40
N LEU A 109 3.02 17.47 -12.10
CA LEU A 109 3.20 17.97 -10.74
C LEU A 109 1.94 17.72 -9.87
N ALA A 110 0.75 18.01 -10.40
CA ALA A 110 -0.50 17.80 -9.69
C ALA A 110 -0.77 16.30 -9.45
N THR A 111 -0.49 15.45 -10.43
CA THR A 111 -0.71 14.00 -10.35
C THR A 111 0.27 13.37 -9.37
N GLU A 112 1.54 13.76 -9.44
CA GLU A 112 2.60 13.28 -8.56
C GLU A 112 2.36 13.65 -7.10
N GLY A 113 1.90 14.87 -6.83
CA GLY A 113 1.56 15.30 -5.48
C GLY A 113 0.46 14.45 -4.85
N ILE A 114 -0.56 14.06 -5.62
CA ILE A 114 -1.61 13.15 -5.13
C ILE A 114 -1.06 11.73 -4.92
N ALA A 115 -0.20 11.25 -5.82
CA ALA A 115 0.41 9.92 -5.72
C ALA A 115 1.33 9.84 -4.49
N LEU A 116 2.17 10.84 -4.27
CA LEU A 116 3.05 10.95 -3.10
C LEU A 116 2.25 11.01 -1.80
N ARG A 117 1.15 11.77 -1.78
CA ARG A 117 0.25 11.81 -0.62
C ARG A 117 -0.37 10.45 -0.32
N ARG A 118 -0.77 9.70 -1.35
CA ARG A 118 -1.30 8.35 -1.19
C ARG A 118 -0.25 7.38 -0.66
N GLU A 119 0.99 7.50 -1.13
CA GLU A 119 2.13 6.71 -0.65
C GLU A 119 2.37 6.95 0.84
N LYS A 120 2.40 8.23 1.25
CA LYS A 120 2.55 8.62 2.66
C LYS A 120 1.41 8.07 3.54
N ILE A 121 0.16 8.17 3.10
CA ILE A 121 -1.00 7.61 3.82
C ILE A 121 -0.85 6.10 3.97
N ALA A 122 -0.38 5.41 2.93
CA ALA A 122 -0.17 3.98 2.97
C ALA A 122 0.94 3.58 3.95
N ALA A 123 2.06 4.30 3.94
CA ALA A 123 3.17 4.07 4.85
C ALA A 123 2.78 4.32 6.31
N ASP A 124 2.13 5.45 6.60
CA ASP A 124 1.65 5.80 7.94
C ASP A 124 0.66 4.76 8.48
N LEU A 125 -0.15 4.17 7.61
CA LEU A 125 -1.07 3.11 8.00
C LEU A 125 -0.36 1.76 8.20
N ALA A 126 0.58 1.42 7.32
CA ALA A 126 1.28 0.15 7.30
C ALA A 126 2.32 0.04 8.42
N PHE A 127 3.07 1.09 8.69
CA PHE A 127 4.18 1.09 9.65
C PHE A 127 3.81 1.64 11.04
N ASN A 128 2.53 1.84 11.30
CA ASN A 128 2.07 2.23 12.62
C ASN A 128 1.88 1.00 13.54
N PRO A 129 2.71 0.82 14.59
CA PRO A 129 2.61 -0.32 15.49
C PRO A 129 1.27 -0.41 16.25
N ALA A 130 0.54 0.70 16.38
CA ALA A 130 -0.77 0.71 17.05
C ALA A 130 -1.84 -0.08 16.27
N ASN A 131 -1.64 -0.28 14.97
CA ASN A 131 -2.57 -1.01 14.12
C ASN A 131 -2.47 -2.54 14.27
N TYR A 132 -1.43 -3.04 14.97
CA TYR A 132 -1.16 -4.47 15.09
C TYR A 132 -1.32 -4.95 16.53
N GLY A 133 -1.92 -6.13 16.68
CA GLY A 133 -1.92 -6.84 17.95
C GLY A 133 -0.52 -7.33 18.34
N VAL A 134 -0.32 -7.62 19.63
CA VAL A 134 0.97 -8.07 20.17
C VAL A 134 1.60 -9.24 19.38
N PRO A 135 0.85 -10.27 18.92
CA PRO A 135 1.46 -11.37 18.20
C PRO A 135 1.88 -11.03 16.75
N ASN A 136 1.50 -9.85 16.25
CA ASN A 136 1.72 -9.44 14.87
C ASN A 136 2.67 -8.26 14.73
N LYS A 137 3.46 -7.98 15.75
CA LYS A 137 4.50 -6.94 15.70
C LYS A 137 5.67 -7.28 16.59
N VAL A 138 6.83 -6.78 16.19
CA VAL A 138 8.05 -6.78 17.00
C VAL A 138 8.79 -5.47 16.78
N THR A 139 9.35 -4.92 17.86
CA THR A 139 10.31 -3.82 17.81
C THR A 139 11.66 -4.40 18.16
N LEU A 140 12.65 -4.25 17.29
CA LEU A 140 13.96 -4.85 17.49
C LEU A 140 14.75 -4.07 18.55
N GLY A 141 15.33 -4.80 19.50
CA GLY A 141 16.26 -4.24 20.47
C GLY A 141 17.65 -4.05 19.88
N ALA A 142 18.54 -3.38 20.62
CA ALA A 142 19.88 -3.03 20.12
C ALA A 142 20.70 -4.22 19.58
N GLY A 143 20.57 -5.42 20.15
CA GLY A 143 21.29 -6.63 19.71
C GLY A 143 20.58 -7.43 18.62
N ASP A 144 19.32 -7.05 18.27
CA ASP A 144 18.52 -7.76 17.27
C ASP A 144 18.39 -6.96 15.97
N LYS A 145 18.91 -5.74 15.93
CA LYS A 145 18.87 -4.87 14.75
C LYS A 145 19.61 -5.50 13.58
N TRP A 146 19.15 -5.27 12.38
CA TRP A 146 19.72 -5.90 11.17
C TRP A 146 21.09 -5.33 10.79
N THR A 147 21.43 -4.18 11.33
CA THR A 147 22.80 -3.62 11.26
C THR A 147 23.80 -4.33 12.17
N ASP A 148 23.33 -5.10 13.17
CA ASP A 148 24.22 -5.91 14.03
C ASP A 148 24.53 -7.26 13.36
N PRO A 149 25.79 -7.57 13.04
CA PRO A 149 26.19 -8.83 12.43
C PRO A 149 25.83 -10.09 13.23
N ALA A 150 25.66 -9.96 14.55
CA ALA A 150 25.29 -11.06 15.45
C ALA A 150 23.79 -11.38 15.42
N SER A 151 22.97 -10.43 15.01
CA SER A 151 21.50 -10.56 14.93
C SER A 151 21.05 -11.70 14.00
N ASN A 152 19.77 -12.05 14.01
CA ASN A 152 19.22 -13.10 13.16
C ASN A 152 17.94 -12.67 12.44
N PRO A 153 18.04 -11.85 11.37
CA PRO A 153 16.90 -11.40 10.60
C PRO A 153 16.00 -12.52 10.07
N ILE A 154 16.60 -13.64 9.69
CA ILE A 154 15.89 -14.80 9.14
C ILE A 154 14.95 -15.41 10.17
N GLU A 155 15.35 -15.44 11.44
CA GLU A 155 14.53 -15.98 12.52
C GLU A 155 13.32 -15.09 12.79
N VAL A 156 13.53 -13.79 12.90
CA VAL A 156 12.47 -12.78 13.09
C VAL A 156 11.44 -12.88 11.96
N ILE A 157 11.89 -12.96 10.71
CA ILE A 157 11.01 -13.13 9.56
C ILE A 157 10.27 -14.47 9.60
N ARG A 158 10.91 -15.55 10.04
CA ARG A 158 10.27 -16.87 10.22
C ARG A 158 9.18 -16.83 11.29
N GLU A 159 9.42 -16.15 12.39
CA GLU A 159 8.42 -15.95 13.45
C GLU A 159 7.22 -15.15 12.95
N GLY A 160 7.47 -14.07 12.21
CA GLY A 160 6.40 -13.28 11.56
C GLY A 160 5.56 -14.12 10.59
N ARG A 161 6.20 -14.98 9.79
CA ARG A 161 5.48 -15.90 8.90
C ARG A 161 4.57 -16.85 9.65
N GLU A 162 5.03 -17.37 10.79
CA GLU A 162 4.23 -18.28 11.61
C GLU A 162 3.11 -17.53 12.34
N ALA A 163 3.34 -16.30 12.80
CA ALA A 163 2.32 -15.47 13.42
C ALA A 163 1.15 -15.19 12.44
N ILE A 164 1.45 -14.82 11.21
CA ILE A 164 0.44 -14.60 10.17
C ILE A 164 -0.31 -15.91 9.87
N ARG A 165 0.42 -17.03 9.70
CA ARG A 165 -0.22 -18.34 9.45
C ARG A 165 -1.20 -18.73 10.54
N ARG A 166 -0.86 -18.49 11.80
CA ARG A 166 -1.77 -18.74 12.95
C ARG A 166 -2.94 -17.76 12.98
N GLY A 167 -2.74 -16.53 12.48
CA GLY A 167 -3.77 -15.50 12.43
C GLY A 167 -4.84 -15.75 11.38
N ILE A 168 -4.44 -16.07 10.15
CA ILE A 168 -5.34 -16.12 8.99
C ILE A 168 -5.34 -17.46 8.24
N ALA A 169 -4.64 -18.49 8.74
CA ALA A 169 -4.44 -19.79 8.09
C ALA A 169 -3.83 -19.70 6.67
N LYS A 170 -3.16 -18.59 6.35
CA LYS A 170 -2.42 -18.38 5.11
C LYS A 170 -1.00 -17.96 5.45
N ARG A 171 -0.05 -18.32 4.60
CA ARG A 171 1.33 -17.83 4.73
C ARG A 171 1.46 -16.47 4.04
N PRO A 172 2.24 -15.53 4.58
CA PRO A 172 2.52 -14.29 3.87
C PRO A 172 3.23 -14.60 2.54
N ASN A 173 2.95 -13.79 1.57
CA ASN A 173 3.53 -13.93 0.24
C ASN A 173 4.38 -12.71 -0.18
N SER A 174 4.36 -11.65 0.60
CA SER A 174 5.03 -10.40 0.27
C SER A 174 5.75 -9.83 1.49
N LEU A 175 6.87 -9.16 1.25
CA LEU A 175 7.61 -8.38 2.22
C LEU A 175 7.81 -6.98 1.65
N ALA A 176 7.39 -5.95 2.38
CA ALA A 176 7.70 -4.56 2.10
C ALA A 176 8.79 -4.10 3.07
N LEU A 177 9.78 -3.40 2.56
CA LEU A 177 10.94 -2.89 3.28
C LEU A 177 11.09 -1.39 3.00
N GLY A 178 11.49 -0.62 3.99
CA GLY A 178 12.09 0.68 3.72
C GLY A 178 13.47 0.52 3.07
N ALA A 179 13.94 1.53 2.36
CA ALA A 179 15.23 1.52 1.67
C ALA A 179 16.38 1.13 2.62
N THR A 180 16.47 1.79 3.76
CA THR A 180 17.50 1.55 4.76
C THR A 180 17.43 0.14 5.37
N SER A 181 16.22 -0.40 5.55
CA SER A 181 16.03 -1.78 6.01
C SER A 181 16.49 -2.81 4.99
N PHE A 182 16.31 -2.53 3.71
CA PHE A 182 16.81 -3.40 2.64
C PHE A 182 18.33 -3.39 2.57
N GLU A 183 18.96 -2.22 2.66
CA GLU A 183 20.42 -2.08 2.70
C GLU A 183 21.02 -2.90 3.85
N ALA A 184 20.52 -2.69 5.09
CA ALA A 184 20.99 -3.45 6.25
C ALA A 184 20.83 -4.97 6.07
N LEU A 185 19.72 -5.41 5.48
CA LEU A 185 19.45 -6.82 5.24
C LEU A 185 20.34 -7.38 4.12
N SER A 186 20.65 -6.58 3.10
CA SER A 186 21.47 -7.00 1.95
C SER A 186 22.94 -7.22 2.33
N GLU A 187 23.45 -6.47 3.29
CA GLU A 187 24.81 -6.54 3.79
C GLU A 187 24.98 -7.54 4.96
N HIS A 188 23.87 -8.06 5.49
CA HIS A 188 23.89 -8.89 6.69
C HIS A 188 24.61 -10.23 6.46
N PRO A 189 25.61 -10.61 7.30
CA PRO A 189 26.44 -11.81 7.09
C PRO A 189 25.65 -13.11 6.93
N LYS A 190 24.60 -13.31 7.73
CA LYS A 190 23.74 -14.51 7.68
C LYS A 190 22.89 -14.59 6.39
N MET A 191 22.66 -13.48 5.71
CA MET A 191 22.01 -13.45 4.41
C MET A 191 23.02 -13.79 3.32
N LEU A 192 24.21 -13.18 3.37
CA LEU A 192 25.30 -13.41 2.43
C LEU A 192 25.81 -14.86 2.48
N GLU A 193 25.88 -15.48 3.65
CA GLU A 193 26.24 -16.88 3.81
C GLU A 193 25.33 -17.81 3.00
N ARG A 194 24.04 -17.52 2.92
CA ARG A 194 23.10 -18.30 2.09
C ARG A 194 23.27 -18.08 0.59
N LEU A 195 23.78 -16.92 0.20
CA LEU A 195 24.08 -16.61 -1.21
C LEU A 195 25.32 -17.31 -1.72
N THR A 196 26.31 -17.56 -0.86
CA THR A 196 27.57 -18.20 -1.24
C THR A 196 27.35 -19.56 -1.92
N TYR A 197 26.29 -20.28 -1.55
CA TYR A 197 25.89 -21.52 -2.20
C TYR A 197 25.22 -21.33 -3.57
N ALA A 198 24.77 -20.11 -3.90
CA ALA A 198 24.06 -19.83 -5.15
C ALA A 198 24.94 -19.17 -6.23
N GLN A 199 26.23 -18.94 -5.97
CA GLN A 199 27.22 -18.30 -6.87
C GLN A 199 26.85 -16.89 -7.37
N LEU A 200 26.00 -16.16 -6.66
CA LEU A 200 25.56 -14.82 -7.00
C LEU A 200 26.11 -13.83 -5.97
N GLY A 201 26.89 -12.85 -6.43
CA GLY A 201 27.62 -11.93 -5.55
C GLY A 201 26.81 -10.75 -4.99
N VAL A 202 25.55 -10.56 -5.41
CA VAL A 202 24.71 -9.43 -5.02
C VAL A 202 23.31 -9.91 -4.63
N LEU A 203 22.82 -9.45 -3.47
CA LEU A 203 21.46 -9.75 -3.00
C LEU A 203 20.45 -8.85 -3.70
N THR A 204 19.75 -9.39 -4.67
CA THR A 204 18.63 -8.71 -5.32
C THR A 204 17.32 -8.98 -4.58
N PRO A 205 16.28 -8.10 -4.72
CA PRO A 205 14.96 -8.34 -4.12
C PRO A 205 14.34 -9.69 -4.50
N GLN A 206 14.59 -10.17 -5.73
CA GLN A 206 14.11 -11.47 -6.21
C GLN A 206 14.80 -12.64 -5.51
N LEU A 207 16.12 -12.55 -5.29
CA LEU A 207 16.88 -13.55 -4.55
C LEU A 207 16.47 -13.56 -3.08
N LEU A 208 16.28 -12.39 -2.49
CA LEU A 208 15.78 -12.26 -1.13
C LEU A 208 14.40 -12.92 -0.98
N ALA A 209 13.49 -12.71 -1.93
CA ALA A 209 12.19 -13.36 -1.95
C ALA A 209 12.34 -14.90 -1.98
N ALA A 210 13.24 -15.43 -2.81
CA ALA A 210 13.48 -16.87 -2.90
C ALA A 210 14.06 -17.44 -1.59
N ILE A 211 15.03 -16.78 -0.97
CA ILE A 211 15.63 -17.19 0.32
C ILE A 211 14.59 -17.22 1.42
N LEU A 212 13.72 -16.22 1.47
CA LEU A 212 12.66 -16.08 2.47
C LEU A 212 11.41 -16.89 2.13
N LYS A 213 11.36 -17.55 0.96
CA LYS A 213 10.21 -18.31 0.44
C LYS A 213 8.95 -17.43 0.36
N LEU A 214 9.11 -16.27 -0.25
CA LEU A 214 8.06 -15.29 -0.55
C LEU A 214 7.89 -15.18 -2.06
N ASP A 215 6.73 -14.69 -2.50
CA ASP A 215 6.49 -14.45 -3.93
C ASP A 215 7.21 -13.18 -4.40
N ARG A 216 7.35 -12.18 -3.50
CA ARG A 216 8.01 -10.90 -3.82
C ARG A 216 8.54 -10.18 -2.59
N VAL A 217 9.56 -9.39 -2.81
CA VAL A 217 10.07 -8.35 -1.90
C VAL A 217 9.94 -7.01 -2.62
N ILE A 218 9.47 -6.01 -1.93
CA ILE A 218 9.17 -4.68 -2.45
C ILE A 218 9.92 -3.69 -1.57
N ILE A 219 10.61 -2.74 -2.20
CA ILE A 219 11.40 -1.72 -1.52
C ILE A 219 10.69 -0.38 -1.71
N GLY A 220 10.50 0.35 -0.63
CA GLY A 220 9.95 1.70 -0.65
C GLY A 220 11.05 2.74 -0.61
N ASP A 221 11.38 3.27 -1.77
CA ASP A 221 12.44 4.28 -1.96
C ASP A 221 11.90 5.72 -2.00
N ALA A 222 10.57 5.88 -1.83
CA ALA A 222 9.95 7.20 -1.90
C ALA A 222 10.38 8.08 -0.72
N ILE A 223 10.76 9.31 -1.03
CA ILE A 223 11.13 10.34 -0.07
C ILE A 223 10.09 11.44 -0.02
N SER A 224 9.98 12.11 1.11
CA SER A 224 9.23 13.34 1.31
C SER A 224 10.18 14.46 1.76
N VAL A 225 9.87 15.67 1.33
CA VAL A 225 10.60 16.87 1.69
C VAL A 225 9.72 17.70 2.62
N SER A 226 10.29 18.31 3.65
CA SER A 226 9.58 19.23 4.54
C SER A 226 9.18 20.52 3.80
N ASP A 227 8.16 21.23 4.30
CA ASP A 227 7.63 22.46 3.70
C ASP A 227 8.69 23.57 3.55
N ASP A 228 9.73 23.54 4.37
CA ASP A 228 10.88 24.46 4.30
C ASP A 228 11.99 23.99 3.34
N GLU A 229 11.77 22.86 2.65
CA GLU A 229 12.75 22.20 1.77
C GLU A 229 14.11 21.87 2.43
N ALA A 230 14.18 21.92 3.76
CA ALA A 230 15.41 21.75 4.49
C ALA A 230 15.73 20.29 4.85
N THR A 231 14.70 19.46 4.94
CA THR A 231 14.85 18.08 5.45
C THR A 231 14.19 17.08 4.50
N ASN A 232 14.95 16.10 4.06
CA ASN A 232 14.45 14.93 3.37
C ASN A 232 14.18 13.81 4.37
N SER A 233 13.09 13.12 4.22
CA SER A 233 12.76 11.95 5.04
C SER A 233 12.22 10.80 4.18
N ASP A 234 12.65 9.59 4.49
CA ASP A 234 12.11 8.40 3.87
C ASP A 234 10.65 8.21 4.28
N ILE A 235 9.77 7.98 3.31
CA ILE A 235 8.35 7.73 3.58
C ILE A 235 8.17 6.40 4.29
N TRP A 236 8.97 5.38 3.91
CA TRP A 236 8.87 4.02 4.45
C TRP A 236 9.81 3.74 5.62
N GLY A 237 10.72 4.67 5.97
CA GLY A 237 11.58 4.58 7.14
C GLY A 237 12.39 3.29 7.25
N ASP A 238 12.71 2.89 8.50
CA ASP A 238 13.54 1.74 8.84
C ASP A 238 12.73 0.52 9.33
N SER A 239 11.60 0.29 8.74
CA SER A 239 10.70 -0.78 9.14
C SER A 239 10.49 -1.80 8.01
N ALA A 240 10.06 -2.99 8.38
CA ALA A 240 9.72 -4.06 7.47
C ALA A 240 8.33 -4.63 7.77
N LEU A 241 7.58 -4.95 6.75
CA LEU A 241 6.24 -5.51 6.87
C LEU A 241 6.11 -6.79 6.04
N LEU A 242 5.96 -7.90 6.73
CA LEU A 242 5.46 -9.13 6.12
C LEU A 242 3.95 -9.07 6.00
N PHE A 243 3.41 -9.40 4.83
CA PHE A 243 1.97 -9.37 4.65
C PHE A 243 1.47 -10.41 3.64
N TYR A 244 0.19 -10.70 3.74
CA TYR A 244 -0.50 -11.50 2.75
C TYR A 244 -1.37 -10.59 1.89
N ALA A 245 -0.94 -10.42 0.63
CA ALA A 245 -1.76 -9.78 -0.40
C ALA A 245 -2.32 -10.87 -1.31
N ARG A 246 -3.64 -10.96 -1.38
CA ARG A 246 -4.26 -11.93 -2.27
C ARG A 246 -3.88 -11.66 -3.73
N PRO A 247 -3.35 -12.65 -4.45
CA PRO A 247 -3.13 -12.51 -5.89
C PRO A 247 -4.46 -12.26 -6.61
N ALA A 248 -4.43 -11.44 -7.65
CA ALA A 248 -5.58 -11.26 -8.51
C ALA A 248 -5.95 -12.61 -9.13
N GLY A 249 -7.23 -12.99 -9.10
CA GLY A 249 -7.71 -14.17 -9.79
C GLY A 249 -7.58 -14.04 -11.32
N PRO A 250 -7.83 -15.12 -12.07
CA PRO A 250 -7.72 -15.11 -13.55
C PRO A 250 -8.55 -14.02 -14.22
N THR A 251 -9.60 -13.54 -13.58
CA THR A 251 -10.46 -12.45 -14.05
C THR A 251 -10.02 -11.07 -13.58
N GLY A 252 -8.86 -10.93 -12.93
CA GLY A 252 -8.40 -9.68 -12.33
C GLY A 252 -9.22 -9.20 -11.12
N LYS A 253 -10.30 -9.89 -10.77
CA LYS A 253 -11.17 -9.52 -9.64
C LYS A 253 -10.67 -10.16 -8.35
N ARG A 254 -10.72 -9.38 -7.27
CA ARG A 254 -10.44 -9.85 -5.91
C ARG A 254 -11.75 -10.01 -5.15
N SER A 255 -11.88 -11.11 -4.40
CA SER A 255 -13.07 -11.34 -3.56
C SER A 255 -12.89 -10.63 -2.22
N VAL A 256 -13.89 -9.89 -1.78
CA VAL A 256 -13.97 -9.29 -0.44
C VAL A 256 -14.15 -10.32 0.69
N TYR A 257 -14.40 -11.59 0.35
CA TYR A 257 -14.64 -12.68 1.32
C TYR A 257 -13.38 -13.46 1.71
N GLU A 258 -12.23 -13.12 1.14
CA GLU A 258 -10.97 -13.76 1.50
C GLU A 258 -10.07 -12.82 2.28
N PRO A 259 -9.25 -13.35 3.22
CA PRO A 259 -8.34 -12.52 3.98
C PRO A 259 -7.38 -11.78 3.04
N ASN A 260 -7.21 -10.51 3.29
CA ASN A 260 -6.23 -9.64 2.64
C ASN A 260 -5.76 -8.62 3.66
N TYR A 261 -4.56 -8.13 3.50
CA TYR A 261 -3.99 -7.13 4.39
C TYR A 261 -4.78 -5.81 4.35
N GLY A 262 -4.94 -5.23 3.16
CA GLY A 262 -5.65 -3.98 3.01
C GLY A 262 -6.09 -3.70 1.58
N TYR A 263 -6.84 -2.61 1.43
CA TYR A 263 -7.30 -2.09 0.15
C TYR A 263 -7.33 -0.56 0.16
N THR A 264 -7.04 0.05 -0.99
CA THR A 264 -7.44 1.42 -1.27
C THR A 264 -8.79 1.39 -1.97
N VAL A 265 -9.82 1.88 -1.32
CA VAL A 265 -11.16 1.98 -1.91
C VAL A 265 -11.23 3.30 -2.65
N GLY A 266 -11.56 3.27 -3.94
CA GLY A 266 -11.65 4.45 -4.79
C GLY A 266 -12.95 4.49 -5.60
N LYS A 267 -13.45 5.69 -5.84
CA LYS A 267 -14.63 5.89 -6.70
C LYS A 267 -14.22 6.06 -8.15
N LYS A 268 -13.14 6.77 -8.37
CA LYS A 268 -12.54 7.06 -9.67
C LYS A 268 -11.03 7.02 -9.56
N LYS A 269 -10.36 6.73 -10.67
CA LYS A 269 -8.94 6.98 -10.80
C LYS A 269 -8.69 8.49 -10.80
N ILE A 270 -7.45 8.90 -10.81
CA ILE A 270 -7.08 10.31 -10.94
C ILE A 270 -7.70 10.88 -12.22
N GLU A 271 -8.44 11.95 -12.09
CA GLU A 271 -9.02 12.72 -13.18
C GLU A 271 -8.34 14.09 -13.22
N VAL A 272 -8.03 14.56 -14.42
CA VAL A 272 -7.44 15.90 -14.62
C VAL A 272 -8.45 16.76 -15.35
N ASP A 273 -8.65 17.96 -14.87
CA ASP A 273 -9.49 18.97 -15.50
C ASP A 273 -8.80 20.35 -15.48
N LYS A 274 -9.26 21.24 -16.32
CA LYS A 274 -8.79 22.61 -16.43
C LYS A 274 -9.92 23.58 -16.13
N TYR A 275 -9.61 24.64 -15.44
CA TYR A 275 -10.53 25.76 -15.26
C TYR A 275 -9.77 27.07 -15.25
N VAL A 276 -10.46 28.13 -15.65
CA VAL A 276 -9.91 29.50 -15.68
C VAL A 276 -10.54 30.26 -14.53
N GLU A 277 -9.73 31.03 -13.78
CA GLU A 277 -10.21 31.87 -12.70
C GLU A 277 -11.02 33.08 -13.18
N GLU A 278 -11.81 33.65 -12.28
CA GLU A 278 -12.51 34.90 -12.54
C GLU A 278 -11.51 36.00 -12.94
N GLY A 279 -11.66 36.53 -14.16
CA GLY A 279 -10.70 37.49 -14.74
C GLY A 279 -9.90 36.94 -15.93
N GLY A 280 -9.93 35.63 -16.16
CA GLY A 280 -9.46 35.00 -17.40
C GLY A 280 -7.95 34.96 -17.61
N LYS A 281 -7.14 35.34 -16.60
CA LYS A 281 -5.69 35.45 -16.74
C LYS A 281 -4.93 34.23 -16.19
N VAL A 282 -5.53 33.51 -15.24
CA VAL A 282 -4.91 32.34 -14.63
C VAL A 282 -5.71 31.10 -15.03
N LYS A 283 -5.03 30.17 -15.65
CA LYS A 283 -5.51 28.86 -16.00
C LYS A 283 -5.00 27.86 -14.95
N ASN A 284 -5.86 27.02 -14.42
CA ASN A 284 -5.48 26.00 -13.45
C ASN A 284 -5.59 24.63 -14.09
N VAL A 285 -4.57 23.83 -13.92
CA VAL A 285 -4.59 22.38 -14.17
C VAL A 285 -4.82 21.69 -12.84
N ARG A 286 -5.89 20.92 -12.72
CA ARG A 286 -6.28 20.29 -11.48
C ARG A 286 -6.36 18.79 -11.63
N ALA A 287 -5.69 18.06 -10.75
CA ALA A 287 -5.85 16.64 -10.56
C ALA A 287 -6.76 16.37 -9.36
N THR A 288 -7.68 15.43 -9.49
CA THR A 288 -8.61 15.04 -8.42
C THR A 288 -8.69 13.53 -8.32
N ALA A 289 -8.64 12.99 -7.10
CA ALA A 289 -8.87 11.58 -6.80
C ALA A 289 -9.76 11.44 -5.58
N ILE A 290 -10.66 10.45 -5.59
CA ILE A 290 -11.55 10.17 -4.45
C ILE A 290 -11.23 8.75 -3.96
N PHE A 291 -10.57 8.65 -2.81
CA PHE A 291 -10.16 7.35 -2.26
C PHE A 291 -10.07 7.34 -0.73
N LYS A 292 -9.95 6.15 -0.18
CA LYS A 292 -9.57 5.90 1.22
C LYS A 292 -8.76 4.62 1.30
N THR A 293 -7.58 4.71 1.91
CA THR A 293 -6.76 3.53 2.21
C THR A 293 -7.20 2.91 3.53
N LEU A 294 -7.39 1.60 3.54
CA LEU A 294 -7.97 0.86 4.67
C LEU A 294 -7.15 -0.39 4.97
N LEU A 295 -6.82 -0.55 6.25
CA LEU A 295 -6.28 -1.79 6.79
C LEU A 295 -7.44 -2.72 7.16
N VAL A 296 -7.67 -3.76 6.36
CA VAL A 296 -8.82 -4.66 6.53
C VAL A 296 -8.49 -5.84 7.44
N GLY A 297 -7.27 -6.33 7.38
CA GLY A 297 -6.80 -7.48 8.13
C GLY A 297 -5.40 -7.26 8.72
N ALA A 298 -5.30 -6.62 9.88
CA ALA A 298 -4.01 -6.49 10.58
C ALA A 298 -3.36 -7.84 10.91
N ASP A 299 -4.18 -8.88 11.15
CA ASP A 299 -3.70 -10.26 11.37
C ASP A 299 -3.03 -10.87 10.13
N ALA A 300 -3.25 -10.29 8.95
CA ALA A 300 -2.58 -10.67 7.70
C ALA A 300 -1.23 -9.96 7.49
N GLY A 301 -0.83 -9.10 8.43
CA GLY A 301 0.44 -8.40 8.47
C GLY A 301 1.25 -8.74 9.72
N TYR A 302 2.57 -8.58 9.63
CA TYR A 302 3.50 -8.65 10.75
C TYR A 302 4.53 -7.54 10.58
N LEU A 303 4.49 -6.58 11.51
CA LEU A 303 5.36 -5.41 11.49
C LEU A 303 6.65 -5.69 12.27
N ILE A 304 7.78 -5.36 11.68
CA ILE A 304 9.11 -5.35 12.29
C ILE A 304 9.57 -3.90 12.26
N SER A 305 9.72 -3.28 13.42
CA SER A 305 10.14 -1.88 13.57
C SER A 305 11.55 -1.78 14.08
N ASP A 306 12.21 -0.64 13.85
CA ASP A 306 13.57 -0.34 14.31
C ASP A 306 14.59 -1.36 13.79
N THR A 307 14.60 -1.62 12.49
CA THR A 307 15.50 -2.61 11.86
C THR A 307 16.96 -2.15 11.86
N ASN A 308 17.21 -0.84 11.94
CA ASN A 308 18.53 -0.24 11.86
C ASN A 308 18.96 0.41 13.17
N ALA A 309 20.30 0.59 13.34
CA ALA A 309 20.89 1.25 14.50
C ALA A 309 20.83 2.77 14.37
#